data_c87b857f19b0c5062673082ec62ad5ab
#
_entry.id   c87b857f19b0c5062673082ec62ad5ab
#
_cell.length_a   1.000
_cell.length_b   1.000
_cell.length_c   1.000
_cell.angle_alpha   90.00
_cell.angle_beta   90.00
_cell.angle_gamma   90.00
#
_symmetry.space_group_name_H-M   'P 1'
#
loop_
_entity.id
_entity.type
_entity.pdbx_description
1 polymer ?
#
loop_
_entity_poly.entity_id
_entity_poly.type
_entity_poly.pdbx_seq_one_letter_code
_entity_poly.pdbx_strand_id
1 'polypeptide(L)'
;EPLAVGDSIRIGIASEWRQQGFGNDVEFAQLVENGTFINNGDLLPAIGYQAEAELTDLGARRKHGLRPNQRMQGLSEDPALRQHNAVMPYADHIRFACTIGTAPDQRAIAPGELKREWLENGKRWFRYECVAPIFNFWSVLSGRYEVARANAGPVALEVYHHPGHGINVQRMLKAMSDAVAYASAQFAPYQHRSARIVEFPRY
;
A
#
# COMPACT_ATOMS: atom_id res chain seq x y z
N GLU A 1 -26.87 -9.44 11.55
CA GLU A 1 -26.79 -9.41 13.02
C GLU A 1 -25.59 -8.55 13.41
N PRO A 2 -25.71 -7.58 14.32
CA PRO A 2 -24.57 -6.79 14.74
C PRO A 2 -23.56 -7.65 15.50
N LEU A 3 -22.26 -7.43 15.24
CA LEU A 3 -21.17 -8.08 15.97
C LEU A 3 -21.09 -7.51 17.40
N ALA A 4 -20.99 -8.38 18.39
CA ALA A 4 -20.72 -7.97 19.76
C ALA A 4 -19.22 -7.65 19.96
N VAL A 5 -18.89 -6.94 21.04
CA VAL A 5 -17.50 -6.64 21.38
C VAL A 5 -16.73 -7.93 21.62
N GLY A 6 -15.67 -8.15 20.88
CA GLY A 6 -14.85 -9.38 20.91
C GLY A 6 -15.20 -10.41 19.85
N ASP A 7 -16.30 -10.23 19.14
CA ASP A 7 -16.63 -11.10 18.00
C ASP A 7 -15.73 -10.86 16.81
N SER A 8 -15.60 -11.88 15.96
CA SER A 8 -14.86 -11.78 14.68
C SER A 8 -15.66 -12.39 13.56
N ILE A 9 -15.55 -11.81 12.38
CA ILE A 9 -16.11 -12.33 11.14
C ILE A 9 -14.98 -12.62 10.14
N ARG A 10 -15.11 -13.74 9.44
CA ARG A 10 -14.22 -14.05 8.30
C ARG A 10 -14.95 -13.76 7.02
N ILE A 11 -14.38 -12.87 6.21
CA ILE A 11 -14.89 -12.52 4.89
C ILE A 11 -13.93 -13.09 3.85
N GLY A 12 -14.44 -13.86 2.91
CA GLY A 12 -13.71 -14.34 1.73
C GLY A 12 -14.11 -13.50 0.53
N ILE A 13 -13.11 -12.98 -0.19
CA ILE A 13 -13.28 -12.18 -1.40
C ILE A 13 -12.45 -12.84 -2.49
N ALA A 14 -13.05 -13.03 -3.67
CA ALA A 14 -12.35 -13.43 -4.88
C ALA A 14 -12.65 -12.39 -5.97
N SER A 15 -11.60 -11.83 -6.54
CA SER A 15 -11.70 -10.87 -7.65
C SER A 15 -10.78 -11.29 -8.79
N GLU A 16 -11.19 -11.02 -10.00
CA GLU A 16 -10.40 -11.20 -11.21
C GLU A 16 -10.31 -9.87 -11.94
N TRP A 17 -9.10 -9.49 -12.27
CA TRP A 17 -8.83 -8.27 -13.02
C TRP A 17 -8.13 -8.59 -14.31
N ARG A 18 -8.70 -8.14 -15.43
CA ARG A 18 -8.12 -8.33 -16.76
C ARG A 18 -8.01 -6.99 -17.45
N GLN A 19 -6.84 -6.67 -17.94
CA GLN A 19 -6.64 -5.53 -18.81
C GLN A 19 -6.84 -5.96 -20.26
N GLN A 20 -7.71 -5.24 -20.98
CA GLN A 20 -8.00 -5.48 -22.40
C GLN A 20 -7.29 -4.41 -23.26
N GLY A 21 -5.99 -4.59 -23.48
CA GLY A 21 -5.21 -3.72 -24.37
C GLY A 21 -4.99 -2.29 -23.83
N PHE A 22 -4.50 -1.41 -24.71
CA PHE A 22 -4.31 -0.01 -24.43
C PHE A 22 -5.52 0.81 -24.85
N GLY A 23 -6.04 1.64 -23.95
CA GLY A 23 -6.99 2.70 -24.29
C GLY A 23 -6.27 4.06 -24.32
N ASN A 24 -6.64 4.94 -25.23
CA ASN A 24 -6.07 6.29 -25.30
C ASN A 24 -6.38 7.16 -24.09
N ASP A 25 -7.32 6.73 -23.24
CA ASP A 25 -7.80 7.45 -22.07
C ASP A 25 -7.28 6.89 -20.74
N VAL A 26 -6.37 5.91 -20.77
CA VAL A 26 -5.85 5.28 -19.56
C VAL A 26 -4.56 5.96 -19.16
N GLU A 27 -4.62 6.85 -18.17
CA GLU A 27 -3.43 7.51 -17.61
C GLU A 27 -2.50 6.55 -16.86
N PHE A 28 -3.00 5.42 -16.37
CA PHE A 28 -2.23 4.45 -15.58
C PHE A 28 -2.60 3.02 -15.96
N ALA A 29 -1.63 2.30 -16.48
CA ALA A 29 -1.76 0.87 -16.67
C ALA A 29 -1.26 0.13 -15.41
N GLN A 30 -2.18 -0.39 -14.61
CA GLN A 30 -1.87 -1.10 -13.36
C GLN A 30 -1.33 -2.53 -13.62
N LEU A 31 -1.67 -3.09 -14.77
CA LEU A 31 -1.21 -4.39 -15.23
C LEU A 31 -0.55 -4.24 -16.60
N VAL A 32 0.75 -4.37 -16.67
CA VAL A 32 1.52 -4.36 -17.91
C VAL A 32 2.43 -5.59 -17.98
N GLU A 33 2.97 -5.89 -19.15
CA GLU A 33 3.81 -7.08 -19.36
C GLU A 33 4.98 -7.20 -18.38
N ASN A 34 5.61 -6.07 -18.07
CA ASN A 34 6.74 -6.01 -17.14
C ASN A 34 6.44 -5.24 -15.86
N GLY A 35 5.24 -5.30 -15.37
CA GLY A 35 4.94 -4.66 -14.10
C GLY A 35 3.49 -4.75 -13.71
N THR A 36 3.29 -4.80 -12.43
CA THR A 36 1.98 -4.72 -11.78
C THR A 36 2.11 -3.77 -10.61
N PHE A 37 1.16 -2.85 -10.48
CA PHE A 37 1.00 -2.01 -9.31
C PHE A 37 -0.48 -1.94 -8.95
N ILE A 38 -0.86 -2.53 -7.83
CA ILE A 38 -2.25 -2.62 -7.40
C ILE A 38 -2.35 -2.21 -5.94
N ASN A 39 -3.24 -1.29 -5.65
CA ASN A 39 -3.56 -0.86 -4.28
C ASN A 39 -4.62 -1.76 -3.65
N ASN A 40 -4.70 -1.77 -2.33
CA ASN A 40 -5.75 -2.48 -1.61
C ASN A 40 -7.16 -2.02 -1.99
N GLY A 41 -7.36 -0.74 -2.26
CA GLY A 41 -8.63 -0.18 -2.73
C GLY A 41 -9.08 -0.68 -4.09
N ASP A 42 -8.13 -1.13 -4.92
CA ASP A 42 -8.43 -1.73 -6.24
C ASP A 42 -8.79 -3.22 -6.11
N LEU A 43 -8.24 -3.90 -5.10
CA LEU A 43 -8.41 -5.35 -4.91
C LEU A 43 -9.59 -5.70 -4.01
N LEU A 44 -9.87 -4.87 -3.02
CA LEU A 44 -10.81 -5.17 -1.96
C LEU A 44 -11.99 -4.20 -2.00
N PRO A 45 -13.21 -4.68 -1.77
CA PRO A 45 -14.34 -3.80 -1.56
C PRO A 45 -14.11 -2.98 -0.28
N ALA A 46 -14.56 -1.75 -0.30
CA ALA A 46 -14.63 -0.94 0.90
C ALA A 46 -15.65 -1.53 1.88
N ILE A 47 -15.23 -1.67 3.14
CA ILE A 47 -16.09 -2.16 4.21
C ILE A 47 -16.50 -0.97 5.05
N GLY A 48 -17.81 -0.81 5.25
CA GLY A 48 -18.36 0.28 6.04
C GLY A 48 -18.71 1.52 5.22
N TYR A 49 -18.91 2.61 5.91
CA TYR A 49 -19.32 3.88 5.31
C TYR A 49 -18.17 4.56 4.57
N GLN A 50 -18.45 5.01 3.34
CA GLN A 50 -17.48 5.67 2.46
C GLN A 50 -17.85 7.15 2.31
N ALA A 51 -17.18 8.02 3.08
CA ALA A 51 -17.45 9.46 3.03
C ALA A 51 -17.12 10.09 1.66
N GLU A 52 -16.13 9.54 0.95
CA GLU A 52 -15.74 10.01 -0.39
C GLU A 52 -16.79 9.71 -1.45
N ALA A 53 -17.63 8.70 -1.23
CA ALA A 53 -18.74 8.36 -2.12
C ALA A 53 -19.97 9.21 -1.86
N GLU A 54 -19.97 10.04 -0.82
CA GLU A 54 -21.09 10.94 -0.56
C GLU A 54 -21.17 12.09 -1.56
N LEU A 55 -22.40 12.52 -1.79
CA LEU A 55 -22.67 13.72 -2.54
C LEU A 55 -22.09 14.95 -1.83
N THR A 56 -21.09 15.60 -2.41
CA THR A 56 -20.37 16.74 -1.79
C THR A 56 -20.91 18.10 -2.23
N ASP A 57 -21.54 18.20 -3.41
CA ASP A 57 -22.09 19.45 -3.90
C ASP A 57 -23.26 19.93 -3.04
N LEU A 58 -23.16 21.16 -2.54
CA LEU A 58 -24.15 21.75 -1.63
C LEU A 58 -25.52 21.97 -2.29
N GLY A 59 -25.54 22.27 -3.59
CA GLY A 59 -26.77 22.46 -4.35
C GLY A 59 -27.52 21.13 -4.52
N ALA A 60 -26.80 20.09 -4.93
CA ALA A 60 -27.35 18.76 -5.06
C ALA A 60 -27.80 18.20 -3.69
N ARG A 61 -27.03 18.42 -2.61
CA ARG A 61 -27.43 18.01 -1.26
C ARG A 61 -28.76 18.68 -0.84
N ARG A 62 -28.91 19.98 -1.06
CA ARG A 62 -30.18 20.70 -0.80
C ARG A 62 -31.33 20.12 -1.61
N LYS A 63 -31.12 19.83 -2.90
CA LYS A 63 -32.14 19.23 -3.78
C LYS A 63 -32.65 17.90 -3.23
N HIS A 64 -31.79 17.12 -2.56
CA HIS A 64 -32.12 15.85 -1.95
C HIS A 64 -32.46 15.94 -0.45
N GLY A 65 -32.62 17.13 0.10
CA GLY A 65 -32.95 17.30 1.53
C GLY A 65 -31.83 16.89 2.50
N LEU A 66 -30.59 16.77 2.02
CA LEU A 66 -29.44 16.37 2.83
C LEU A 66 -28.83 17.56 3.55
N ARG A 67 -28.34 17.31 4.76
CA ARG A 67 -27.59 18.32 5.51
C ARG A 67 -26.29 18.68 4.78
N PRO A 68 -25.76 19.92 4.96
CA PRO A 68 -24.42 20.25 4.48
C PRO A 68 -23.40 19.23 4.97
N ASN A 69 -22.37 18.93 4.15
CA ASN A 69 -21.24 18.11 4.61
C ASN A 69 -20.60 18.80 5.83
N GLN A 70 -20.39 18.04 6.87
CA GLN A 70 -19.55 18.47 7.97
C GLN A 70 -18.10 18.44 7.52
N ARG A 71 -17.40 19.55 7.66
CA ARG A 71 -15.94 19.54 7.56
C ARG A 71 -15.37 18.71 8.71
N MET A 72 -14.24 18.06 8.49
CA MET A 72 -13.49 17.42 9.55
C MET A 72 -13.23 18.45 10.66
N GLN A 73 -13.61 18.13 11.88
CA GLN A 73 -13.36 19.00 13.03
C GLN A 73 -11.85 19.14 13.26
N GLY A 74 -11.42 20.29 13.75
CA GLY A 74 -10.01 20.50 14.10
C GLY A 74 -9.56 19.56 15.21
N LEU A 75 -8.37 18.99 15.10
CA LEU A 75 -7.80 18.06 16.09
C LEU A 75 -7.70 18.65 17.52
N SER A 76 -7.76 19.98 17.63
CA SER A 76 -7.76 20.69 18.90
C SER A 76 -9.11 20.69 19.62
N GLU A 77 -10.20 20.41 18.92
CA GLU A 77 -11.56 20.52 19.48
C GLU A 77 -11.97 19.26 20.25
N ASP A 78 -11.51 18.09 19.81
CA ASP A 78 -11.80 16.83 20.48
C ASP A 78 -10.55 15.89 20.45
N PRO A 79 -10.02 15.50 21.62
CA PRO A 79 -8.90 14.56 21.69
C PRO A 79 -9.16 13.20 21.02
N ALA A 80 -10.44 12.76 20.94
CA ALA A 80 -10.80 11.52 20.27
C ALA A 80 -10.51 11.57 18.76
N LEU A 81 -10.53 12.77 18.15
CA LEU A 81 -10.21 12.96 16.73
C LEU A 81 -8.75 12.66 16.39
N ARG A 82 -7.85 12.61 17.39
CA ARG A 82 -6.45 12.23 17.20
C ARG A 82 -6.30 10.77 16.75
N GLN A 83 -7.33 9.96 16.89
CA GLN A 83 -7.35 8.57 16.41
C GLN A 83 -7.63 8.49 14.90
N HIS A 84 -8.19 9.55 14.30
CA HIS A 84 -8.42 9.62 12.87
C HIS A 84 -7.11 9.98 12.16
N ASN A 85 -6.72 9.18 11.18
CA ASN A 85 -5.57 9.53 10.36
C ASN A 85 -6.02 10.31 9.11
N ALA A 86 -5.13 11.21 8.64
CA ALA A 86 -5.42 12.06 7.48
C ALA A 86 -5.34 11.33 6.13
N VAL A 87 -4.83 10.10 6.11
CA VAL A 87 -4.65 9.33 4.86
C VAL A 87 -5.97 8.70 4.44
N MET A 88 -6.63 8.04 5.38
CA MET A 88 -7.95 7.44 5.16
C MET A 88 -8.71 7.39 6.50
N PRO A 89 -9.92 7.94 6.59
CA PRO A 89 -10.71 7.97 7.83
C PRO A 89 -10.96 6.59 8.47
N TYR A 90 -10.86 5.52 7.68
CA TYR A 90 -11.09 4.12 8.11
C TYR A 90 -9.84 3.26 7.98
N ALA A 91 -8.67 3.84 7.79
CA ALA A 91 -7.43 3.08 7.73
C ALA A 91 -6.94 2.72 9.13
N ASP A 92 -7.65 1.82 9.77
CA ASP A 92 -7.20 1.22 11.02
C ASP A 92 -5.92 0.41 10.83
N HIS A 93 -5.23 0.18 11.92
CA HIS A 93 -4.07 -0.68 11.93
C HIS A 93 -4.49 -2.14 11.76
N ILE A 94 -3.93 -2.80 10.76
CA ILE A 94 -4.19 -4.20 10.43
C ILE A 94 -2.94 -5.08 10.62
N ARG A 95 -3.16 -6.35 10.90
CA ARG A 95 -2.14 -7.39 10.74
C ARG A 95 -2.15 -7.84 9.29
N PHE A 96 -1.04 -7.65 8.61
CA PHE A 96 -0.93 -7.93 7.18
C PHE A 96 -0.01 -9.12 6.91
N ALA A 97 -0.51 -10.03 6.10
CA ALA A 97 0.29 -11.09 5.49
C ALA A 97 -0.30 -11.44 4.12
N CYS A 98 0.54 -11.67 3.13
CA CYS A 98 0.09 -12.03 1.79
C CYS A 98 1.02 -13.06 1.12
N THR A 99 0.47 -13.77 0.15
CA THR A 99 1.22 -14.64 -0.76
C THR A 99 0.91 -14.20 -2.18
N ILE A 100 1.95 -13.90 -2.95
CA ILE A 100 1.83 -13.39 -4.31
C ILE A 100 2.53 -14.33 -5.26
N GLY A 101 1.82 -14.77 -6.30
CA GLY A 101 2.40 -15.51 -7.42
C GLY A 101 2.51 -14.60 -8.65
N THR A 102 3.70 -14.54 -9.25
CA THR A 102 3.96 -13.75 -10.46
C THR A 102 4.67 -14.60 -11.51
N ALA A 103 4.99 -14.03 -12.67
CA ALA A 103 5.78 -14.68 -13.69
C ALA A 103 7.16 -15.12 -13.13
N PRO A 104 7.75 -16.22 -13.61
CA PRO A 104 8.95 -16.80 -13.00
C PRO A 104 10.18 -15.89 -13.08
N ASP A 105 10.21 -14.97 -14.03
CA ASP A 105 11.26 -13.96 -14.26
C ASP A 105 11.02 -12.64 -13.51
N GLN A 106 9.88 -12.50 -12.84
CA GLN A 106 9.53 -11.31 -12.06
C GLN A 106 9.73 -11.52 -10.55
N ARG A 107 9.87 -10.40 -9.85
CA ARG A 107 9.83 -10.32 -8.39
C ARG A 107 8.56 -9.63 -7.95
N ALA A 108 7.83 -10.26 -7.03
CA ALA A 108 6.69 -9.60 -6.38
C ALA A 108 7.12 -8.95 -5.06
N ILE A 109 6.50 -7.83 -4.75
CA ILE A 109 6.82 -6.99 -3.57
C ILE A 109 5.52 -6.64 -2.88
N ALA A 110 5.53 -6.72 -1.56
CA ALA A 110 4.44 -6.30 -0.69
C ALA A 110 4.98 -5.76 0.64
N PRO A 111 4.16 -5.12 1.48
CA PRO A 111 4.58 -4.73 2.83
C PRO A 111 5.07 -5.91 3.66
N GLY A 112 6.00 -5.64 4.56
CA GLY A 112 6.54 -6.60 5.51
C GLY A 112 7.84 -7.27 5.05
N GLU A 113 8.23 -8.28 5.77
CA GLU A 113 9.44 -9.07 5.51
C GLU A 113 9.13 -10.22 4.56
N LEU A 114 10.03 -10.47 3.60
CA LEU A 114 9.97 -11.67 2.77
C LEU A 114 10.31 -12.90 3.63
N LYS A 115 9.31 -13.74 3.89
CA LYS A 115 9.47 -14.95 4.69
C LYS A 115 9.82 -16.18 3.86
N ARG A 116 9.30 -16.25 2.64
CA ARG A 116 9.53 -17.37 1.74
C ARG A 116 9.42 -16.96 0.28
N GLU A 117 10.28 -17.54 -0.54
CA GLU A 117 10.26 -17.46 -2.00
C GLU A 117 10.38 -18.88 -2.57
N TRP A 118 9.56 -19.23 -3.56
CA TRP A 118 9.63 -20.55 -4.22
C TRP A 118 9.08 -20.52 -5.63
N LEU A 119 9.42 -21.55 -6.42
CA LEU A 119 8.85 -21.79 -7.74
C LEU A 119 7.87 -22.95 -7.67
N GLU A 120 6.68 -22.76 -8.19
CA GLU A 120 5.64 -23.79 -8.23
C GLU A 120 4.66 -23.52 -9.37
N ASN A 121 4.33 -24.56 -10.14
CA ASN A 121 3.36 -24.50 -11.24
C ASN A 121 3.66 -23.37 -12.25
N GLY A 122 4.93 -23.17 -12.61
CA GLY A 122 5.37 -22.16 -13.57
C GLY A 122 5.30 -20.72 -13.07
N LYS A 123 5.01 -20.50 -11.79
CA LYS A 123 4.99 -19.19 -11.13
C LYS A 123 6.09 -19.09 -10.08
N ARG A 124 6.55 -17.88 -9.83
CA ARG A 124 7.40 -17.52 -8.72
C ARG A 124 6.54 -16.92 -7.60
N TRP A 125 6.63 -17.48 -6.42
CA TRP A 125 5.78 -17.13 -5.28
C TRP A 125 6.60 -16.45 -4.19
N PHE A 126 5.96 -15.49 -3.51
CA PHE A 126 6.54 -14.69 -2.44
C PHE A 126 5.56 -14.60 -1.28
N ARG A 127 6.02 -14.95 -0.09
CA ARG A 127 5.26 -14.78 1.15
C ARG A 127 5.83 -13.63 1.95
N TYR A 128 5.01 -12.63 2.20
CA TYR A 128 5.34 -11.48 3.03
C TYR A 128 4.50 -11.44 4.29
N GLU A 129 5.10 -10.96 5.41
CA GLU A 129 4.44 -10.78 6.69
C GLU A 129 4.96 -9.53 7.38
N CYS A 130 4.07 -8.69 7.91
CA CYS A 130 4.44 -7.55 8.72
C CYS A 130 4.66 -7.98 10.18
N VAL A 131 5.75 -7.54 10.78
CA VAL A 131 6.07 -7.81 12.20
C VAL A 131 5.28 -6.92 13.15
N ALA A 132 4.85 -5.75 12.68
CA ALA A 132 4.00 -4.81 13.40
C ALA A 132 2.74 -4.52 12.58
N PRO A 133 1.64 -4.09 13.22
CA PRO A 133 0.48 -3.62 12.49
C PRO A 133 0.84 -2.44 11.57
N ILE A 134 0.22 -2.40 10.40
CA ILE A 134 0.36 -1.31 9.43
C ILE A 134 -1.00 -0.68 9.18
N PHE A 135 -1.02 0.54 8.65
CA PHE A 135 -2.26 1.12 8.16
C PHE A 135 -2.85 0.25 7.04
N ASN A 136 -4.18 0.20 6.96
CA ASN A 136 -4.88 -0.46 5.85
C ASN A 136 -4.77 0.37 4.55
N PHE A 137 -3.56 0.76 4.25
CA PHE A 137 -3.14 1.44 3.02
C PHE A 137 -1.87 0.78 2.53
N TRP A 138 -2.01 -0.12 1.56
CA TRP A 138 -0.93 -0.95 1.07
C TRP A 138 -1.09 -1.25 -0.43
N SER A 139 0.02 -1.63 -1.03
CA SER A 139 0.07 -2.00 -2.44
C SER A 139 0.88 -3.28 -2.63
N VAL A 140 0.59 -3.98 -3.71
CA VAL A 140 1.41 -5.07 -4.22
C VAL A 140 1.95 -4.70 -5.59
N LEU A 141 3.21 -5.05 -5.83
CA LEU A 141 3.89 -4.78 -7.08
C LEU A 141 4.55 -6.06 -7.61
N SER A 142 4.73 -6.14 -8.91
CA SER A 142 5.65 -7.11 -9.50
C SER A 142 6.33 -6.52 -10.73
N GLY A 143 7.52 -7.04 -11.04
CA GLY A 143 8.29 -6.63 -12.22
C GLY A 143 9.62 -7.36 -12.32
N ARG A 144 10.31 -7.17 -13.46
CA ARG A 144 11.67 -7.67 -13.68
C ARG A 144 12.67 -6.72 -13.04
N TYR A 145 12.77 -6.78 -11.72
CA TYR A 145 13.59 -5.87 -10.93
C TYR A 145 15.00 -6.41 -10.66
N GLU A 146 15.99 -5.54 -10.81
CA GLU A 146 17.25 -5.60 -10.07
C GLU A 146 17.06 -4.99 -8.71
N VAL A 147 17.82 -5.45 -7.71
CA VAL A 147 17.66 -5.01 -6.32
C VAL A 147 19.00 -4.58 -5.75
N ALA A 148 19.14 -3.33 -5.44
CA ALA A 148 20.26 -2.80 -4.68
C ALA A 148 19.91 -2.73 -3.19
N ARG A 149 20.90 -3.06 -2.34
CA ARG A 149 20.72 -3.19 -0.90
C ARG A 149 21.74 -2.40 -0.12
N ALA A 150 21.31 -1.88 1.04
CA ALA A 150 22.12 -1.30 2.07
C ALA A 150 21.47 -1.53 3.45
N ASN A 151 22.09 -1.05 4.51
CA ASN A 151 21.51 -1.09 5.85
C ASN A 151 21.61 0.29 6.52
N ALA A 152 20.61 0.65 7.31
CA ALA A 152 20.62 1.76 8.24
C ALA A 152 20.44 1.18 9.65
N GLY A 153 21.54 0.83 10.33
CA GLY A 153 21.50 0.06 11.57
C GLY A 153 20.79 -1.29 11.36
N PRO A 154 19.71 -1.58 12.10
CA PRO A 154 18.96 -2.82 11.96
C PRO A 154 17.97 -2.85 10.79
N VAL A 155 17.82 -1.73 10.07
CA VAL A 155 16.84 -1.57 8.98
C VAL A 155 17.49 -1.93 7.65
N ALA A 156 16.98 -2.94 6.97
CA ALA A 156 17.37 -3.27 5.60
C ALA A 156 16.78 -2.25 4.61
N LEU A 157 17.63 -1.70 3.76
CA LEU A 157 17.24 -0.76 2.71
C LEU A 157 17.32 -1.45 1.34
N GLU A 158 16.27 -1.36 0.56
CA GLU A 158 16.20 -1.97 -0.74
C GLU A 158 15.65 -0.99 -1.78
N VAL A 159 16.34 -0.90 -2.93
CA VAL A 159 15.86 -0.16 -4.11
C VAL A 159 15.64 -1.17 -5.22
N TYR A 160 14.40 -1.30 -5.65
CA TYR A 160 13.98 -2.12 -6.77
C TYR A 160 13.87 -1.25 -8.01
N HIS A 161 14.66 -1.54 -9.02
CA HIS A 161 14.71 -0.76 -10.26
C HIS A 161 14.75 -1.67 -11.48
N HIS A 162 14.30 -1.17 -12.62
CA HIS A 162 14.42 -1.93 -13.86
C HIS A 162 15.88 -2.00 -14.33
N PRO A 163 16.28 -3.08 -15.03
CA PRO A 163 17.59 -3.19 -15.64
C PRO A 163 17.93 -1.96 -16.47
N GLY A 164 19.14 -1.43 -16.29
CA GLY A 164 19.59 -0.20 -16.95
C GLY A 164 19.25 1.12 -16.25
N HIS A 165 18.36 1.13 -15.24
CA HIS A 165 17.96 2.35 -14.50
C HIS A 165 18.75 2.58 -13.20
N GLY A 166 20.00 2.10 -13.16
CA GLY A 166 20.84 2.13 -11.95
C GLY A 166 21.46 3.48 -11.57
N ILE A 167 21.34 4.53 -12.40
CA ILE A 167 22.14 5.77 -12.30
C ILE A 167 22.01 6.50 -10.94
N ASN A 168 20.83 6.48 -10.31
CA ASN A 168 20.58 7.15 -9.04
C ASN A 168 20.46 6.21 -7.83
N VAL A 169 20.61 4.92 -8.01
CA VAL A 169 20.32 3.91 -6.99
C VAL A 169 21.16 4.09 -5.73
N GLN A 170 22.46 4.37 -5.84
CA GLN A 170 23.33 4.61 -4.69
C GLN A 170 22.93 5.89 -3.93
N ARG A 171 22.51 6.92 -4.65
CA ARG A 171 22.00 8.17 -4.06
C ARG A 171 20.68 7.94 -3.30
N MET A 172 19.80 7.10 -3.85
CA MET A 172 18.55 6.70 -3.19
C MET A 172 18.83 5.93 -1.90
N LEU A 173 19.72 4.93 -1.92
CA LEU A 173 20.10 4.17 -0.73
C LEU A 173 20.69 5.07 0.37
N LYS A 174 21.56 6.02 -0.03
CA LYS A 174 22.11 6.99 0.93
C LYS A 174 21.01 7.87 1.52
N ALA A 175 20.13 8.42 0.71
CA ALA A 175 19.02 9.25 1.17
C ALA A 175 18.07 8.49 2.10
N MET A 176 17.78 7.21 1.82
CA MET A 176 17.00 6.35 2.71
C MET A 176 17.69 6.17 4.06
N SER A 177 19.01 5.93 4.06
CA SER A 177 19.80 5.76 5.29
C SER A 177 19.75 7.03 6.13
N ASP A 178 19.99 8.18 5.50
CA ASP A 178 19.97 9.48 6.17
C ASP A 178 18.56 9.79 6.74
N ALA A 179 17.52 9.49 5.99
CA ALA A 179 16.12 9.70 6.42
C ALA A 179 15.74 8.80 7.62
N VAL A 180 16.09 7.52 7.58
CA VAL A 180 15.84 6.60 8.69
C VAL A 180 16.60 7.05 9.95
N ALA A 181 17.87 7.44 9.81
CA ALA A 181 18.67 7.93 10.93
C ALA A 181 18.07 9.22 11.52
N TYR A 182 17.75 10.20 10.68
CA TYR A 182 17.16 11.47 11.10
C TYR A 182 15.81 11.26 11.80
N ALA A 183 14.89 10.54 11.16
CA ALA A 183 13.55 10.32 11.71
C ALA A 183 13.61 9.53 13.03
N SER A 184 14.49 8.55 13.13
CA SER A 184 14.67 7.77 14.36
C SER A 184 15.23 8.61 15.51
N ALA A 185 16.07 9.60 15.22
CA ALA A 185 16.64 10.49 16.22
C ALA A 185 15.66 11.60 16.65
N GLN A 186 14.83 12.12 15.73
CA GLN A 186 13.95 13.26 16.00
C GLN A 186 12.58 12.86 16.54
N PHE A 187 12.08 11.69 16.20
CA PHE A 187 10.69 11.28 16.54
C PHE A 187 10.67 10.00 17.38
N ALA A 188 10.97 8.86 16.78
CA ALA A 188 11.00 7.56 17.45
C ALA A 188 11.81 6.55 16.62
N PRO A 189 12.34 5.48 17.22
CA PRO A 189 12.97 4.41 16.47
C PRO A 189 12.06 3.87 15.36
N TYR A 190 12.62 3.66 14.17
CA TYR A 190 11.87 3.12 13.05
C TYR A 190 11.36 1.72 13.39
N GLN A 191 10.04 1.54 13.35
CA GLN A 191 9.38 0.34 13.87
C GLN A 191 9.43 -0.88 12.94
N HIS A 192 9.78 -0.68 11.66
CA HIS A 192 9.86 -1.77 10.68
C HIS A 192 11.30 -2.20 10.44
N ARG A 193 11.50 -3.42 9.98
CA ARG A 193 12.83 -3.97 9.73
C ARG A 193 13.36 -3.70 8.31
N SER A 194 12.53 -3.16 7.44
CA SER A 194 12.93 -2.82 6.08
C SER A 194 12.24 -1.56 5.58
N ALA A 195 12.94 -0.82 4.70
CA ALA A 195 12.37 0.27 3.92
C ALA A 195 12.70 0.03 2.44
N ARG A 196 11.76 0.32 1.55
CA ARG A 196 11.90 0.02 0.13
C ARG A 196 11.50 1.19 -0.73
N ILE A 197 12.27 1.42 -1.80
CA ILE A 197 11.87 2.22 -2.95
C ILE A 197 11.68 1.26 -4.12
N VAL A 198 10.56 1.37 -4.81
CA VAL A 198 10.25 0.52 -5.95
C VAL A 198 9.94 1.41 -7.14
N GLU A 199 10.70 1.21 -8.22
CA GLU A 199 10.40 1.86 -9.49
C GLU A 199 9.14 1.26 -10.08
N PHE A 200 8.25 2.13 -10.54
CA PHE A 200 7.06 1.73 -11.27
C PHE A 200 7.05 2.42 -12.63
N PRO A 201 6.86 1.69 -13.72
CA PRO A 201 6.79 2.31 -15.05
C PRO A 201 5.53 3.15 -15.17
N ARG A 202 5.71 4.38 -15.64
CA ARG A 202 4.62 5.25 -16.08
C ARG A 202 4.55 5.18 -17.60
N TYR A 203 3.41 4.81 -18.12
CA TYR A 203 3.12 4.79 -19.55
C TYR A 203 2.20 5.94 -19.92
#